data_365ebc3a03bc879b630438aa6541bb02
#
_entry.id   365ebc3a03bc879b630438aa6541bb02
#
_cell.length_a   1.000
_cell.length_b   1.000
_cell.length_c   1.000
_cell.angle_alpha   90.00
_cell.angle_beta   90.00
_cell.angle_gamma   90.00
#
_symmetry.space_group_name_H-M   'P 1'
#
loop_
_entity.id
_entity.type
_entity.pdbx_description
1 polymer ?
#
loop_
_entity_poly.entity_id
_entity_poly.type
_entity_poly.pdbx_seq_one_letter_code
_entity_poly.pdbx_strand_id
1 'polypeptide(L)'
;MRSIKSLNGDDLCPVNYVLAVNDALNVTSGKWKIPIIGSLLFGKRRFNEIEKIIPKITPRMLSKELKELEINGIIKRTLHDSEPPIIEYELTESGISFSEVIDKMIEWGIKHREFTLKT
;
A
#
# COMPACT_ATOMS: atom_id res chain seq x y z
N MET A 1 -14.54 1.13 -18.97
CA MET A 1 -13.73 0.09 -18.37
C MET A 1 -12.50 -0.23 -19.22
N ARG A 2 -11.78 0.81 -19.52
CA ARG A 2 -10.58 0.67 -20.33
C ARG A 2 -9.48 -0.10 -19.67
N SER A 3 -9.34 0.02 -18.34
CA SER A 3 -8.30 -0.66 -17.60
C SER A 3 -8.36 -2.17 -17.74
N ILE A 4 -9.56 -2.73 -17.90
CA ILE A 4 -9.73 -4.16 -18.08
C ILE A 4 -9.18 -4.60 -19.42
N LYS A 5 -9.40 -3.79 -20.45
CA LYS A 5 -8.91 -4.10 -21.78
C LYS A 5 -7.41 -4.01 -21.91
N SER A 6 -6.76 -3.22 -21.06
CA SER A 6 -5.32 -3.03 -21.13
C SER A 6 -4.54 -4.14 -20.43
N LEU A 7 -5.21 -5.03 -19.70
CA LEU A 7 -4.52 -6.10 -18.99
C LEU A 7 -3.95 -7.13 -19.97
N ASN A 8 -4.82 -7.80 -20.69
CA ASN A 8 -4.44 -8.75 -21.73
C ASN A 8 -5.65 -8.94 -22.63
N GLY A 9 -5.44 -9.32 -23.87
CA GLY A 9 -6.52 -9.55 -24.79
C GLY A 9 -7.53 -10.58 -24.28
N ASP A 10 -7.07 -11.52 -23.49
CA ASP A 10 -7.89 -12.62 -23.00
C ASP A 10 -8.48 -12.37 -21.62
N ASP A 11 -8.12 -11.26 -20.97
CA ASP A 11 -8.47 -11.00 -19.58
C ASP A 11 -9.74 -10.22 -19.39
N LEU A 12 -10.59 -10.21 -20.40
CA LEU A 12 -11.87 -9.54 -20.32
C LEU A 12 -12.95 -10.37 -19.62
N CYS A 13 -12.62 -11.61 -19.26
CA CYS A 13 -13.52 -12.49 -18.54
C CYS A 13 -13.80 -11.94 -17.15
N PRO A 14 -15.07 -11.85 -16.74
CA PRO A 14 -15.41 -11.37 -15.39
C PRO A 14 -14.71 -12.11 -14.25
N VAL A 15 -14.45 -13.41 -14.44
CA VAL A 15 -13.75 -14.20 -13.41
C VAL A 15 -12.33 -13.69 -13.23
N ASN A 16 -11.62 -13.44 -14.32
CA ASN A 16 -10.25 -12.93 -14.25
C ASN A 16 -10.20 -11.53 -13.63
N TYR A 17 -11.18 -10.70 -13.93
CA TYR A 17 -11.30 -9.39 -13.34
C TYR A 17 -11.45 -9.48 -11.82
N VAL A 18 -12.39 -10.32 -11.37
CA VAL A 18 -12.64 -10.49 -9.94
C VAL A 18 -11.39 -11.02 -9.22
N LEU A 19 -10.70 -12.00 -9.83
CA LEU A 19 -9.48 -12.54 -9.23
C LEU A 19 -8.41 -11.48 -9.11
N ALA A 20 -8.22 -10.65 -10.13
CA ALA A 20 -7.23 -9.57 -10.08
C ALA A 20 -7.54 -8.57 -8.98
N VAL A 21 -8.81 -8.17 -8.84
CA VAL A 21 -9.22 -7.25 -7.79
C VAL A 21 -9.00 -7.89 -6.42
N ASN A 22 -9.38 -9.16 -6.24
CA ASN A 22 -9.19 -9.84 -4.98
C ASN A 22 -7.71 -9.97 -4.61
N ASP A 23 -6.85 -10.25 -5.58
CA ASP A 23 -5.42 -10.31 -5.33
C ASP A 23 -4.89 -8.96 -4.82
N ALA A 24 -5.31 -7.87 -5.45
CA ALA A 24 -4.91 -6.54 -5.01
C ALA A 24 -5.41 -6.25 -3.59
N LEU A 25 -6.65 -6.59 -3.30
CA LEU A 25 -7.24 -6.36 -1.98
C LEU A 25 -6.56 -7.20 -0.90
N ASN A 26 -6.21 -8.44 -1.22
CA ASN A 26 -5.54 -9.32 -0.27
C ASN A 26 -4.21 -8.74 0.21
N VAL A 27 -3.54 -7.99 -0.65
CA VAL A 27 -2.24 -7.40 -0.33
C VAL A 27 -2.39 -6.06 0.35
N THR A 28 -3.44 -5.31 0.05
CA THR A 28 -3.55 -3.90 0.44
C THR A 28 -4.76 -3.56 1.30
N SER A 29 -5.62 -4.53 1.58
CA SER A 29 -6.84 -4.25 2.33
C SER A 29 -6.57 -3.95 3.80
N GLY A 30 -7.58 -3.37 4.45
CA GLY A 30 -7.50 -2.96 5.83
C GLY A 30 -7.25 -1.47 5.94
N LYS A 31 -7.29 -1.00 7.16
CA LYS A 31 -7.21 0.43 7.44
C LYS A 31 -5.80 0.99 7.30
N TRP A 32 -4.78 0.16 7.49
CA TRP A 32 -3.43 0.65 7.73
C TRP A 32 -2.43 0.42 6.60
N LYS A 33 -2.65 -0.58 5.73
CA LYS A 33 -1.64 -0.96 4.73
C LYS A 33 -1.35 0.15 3.72
N ILE A 34 -2.39 0.76 3.16
CA ILE A 34 -2.19 1.83 2.18
C ILE A 34 -1.52 3.05 2.80
N PRO A 35 -1.92 3.54 3.99
CA PRO A 35 -1.17 4.60 4.66
C PRO A 35 0.29 4.25 4.90
N ILE A 36 0.61 3.02 5.27
CA ILE A 36 2.01 2.60 5.47
C ILE A 36 2.77 2.67 4.16
N ILE A 37 2.20 2.12 3.08
CA ILE A 37 2.82 2.20 1.76
C ILE A 37 3.06 3.66 1.39
N GLY A 38 2.07 4.51 1.61
CA GLY A 38 2.19 5.94 1.34
C GLY A 38 3.34 6.59 2.09
N SER A 39 3.51 6.23 3.37
CA SER A 39 4.59 6.79 4.18
C SER A 39 5.97 6.43 3.66
N LEU A 40 6.09 5.32 2.93
CA LEU A 40 7.37 4.85 2.41
C LEU A 40 7.64 5.30 0.98
N LEU A 41 6.70 5.99 0.34
CA LEU A 41 6.91 6.50 -1.03
C LEU A 41 8.02 7.54 -1.10
N PHE A 42 8.30 8.21 0.01
CA PHE A 42 9.32 9.26 0.07
C PHE A 42 10.69 8.75 0.52
N GLY A 43 10.84 7.45 0.70
CA GLY A 43 12.12 6.87 1.06
C GLY A 43 12.03 5.91 2.23
N LYS A 44 13.18 5.35 2.58
CA LYS A 44 13.29 4.42 3.70
C LYS A 44 12.93 5.10 5.00
N ARG A 45 12.32 4.31 5.91
CA ARG A 45 11.98 4.81 7.23
C ARG A 45 12.17 3.73 8.27
N ARG A 46 12.44 4.16 9.49
CA ARG A 46 12.47 3.28 10.65
C ARG A 46 11.06 3.13 11.21
N PHE A 47 10.88 2.11 12.03
CA PHE A 47 9.60 1.83 12.66
C PHE A 47 9.00 3.08 13.34
N ASN A 48 9.80 3.75 14.16
CA ASN A 48 9.33 4.93 14.90
C ASN A 48 8.92 6.08 13.98
N GLU A 49 9.60 6.21 12.85
CA GLU A 49 9.27 7.26 11.89
C GLU A 49 7.92 7.00 11.22
N ILE A 50 7.67 5.75 10.87
CA ILE A 50 6.38 5.37 10.29
C ILE A 50 5.26 5.60 11.31
N GLU A 51 5.49 5.20 12.54
CA GLU A 51 4.52 5.36 13.61
C GLU A 51 4.12 6.82 13.82
N LYS A 52 5.07 7.73 13.72
CA LYS A 52 4.82 9.16 13.88
C LYS A 52 3.99 9.75 12.73
N ILE A 53 4.13 9.19 11.54
CA ILE A 53 3.43 9.69 10.36
C ILE A 53 1.96 9.30 10.37
N ILE A 54 1.65 8.11 10.87
CA ILE A 54 0.29 7.57 10.78
C ILE A 54 -0.45 7.78 12.11
N PRO A 55 -1.44 8.69 12.13
CA PRO A 55 -2.18 8.97 13.36
C PRO A 55 -2.89 7.74 13.90
N LYS A 56 -2.83 7.59 15.22
CA LYS A 56 -3.58 6.56 15.95
C LYS A 56 -3.17 5.11 15.72
N ILE A 57 -2.15 4.85 14.91
CA ILE A 57 -1.67 3.48 14.79
C ILE A 57 -0.89 3.11 16.06
N THR A 58 -1.12 1.91 16.57
CA THR A 58 -0.38 1.42 17.73
C THR A 58 0.85 0.65 17.25
N PRO A 59 1.91 0.55 18.09
CA PRO A 59 3.07 -0.26 17.73
C PRO A 59 2.72 -1.70 17.37
N ARG A 60 1.76 -2.28 18.06
CA ARG A 60 1.32 -3.64 17.79
C ARG A 60 0.69 -3.77 16.40
N MET A 61 -0.16 -2.82 16.04
CA MET A 61 -0.80 -2.81 14.72
C MET A 61 0.23 -2.58 13.63
N LEU A 62 1.13 -1.62 13.84
CA LEU A 62 2.16 -1.33 12.84
C LEU A 62 3.06 -2.54 12.62
N SER A 63 3.48 -3.20 13.70
CA SER A 63 4.31 -4.39 13.60
C SER A 63 3.64 -5.48 12.79
N LYS A 64 2.35 -5.71 13.03
CA LYS A 64 1.58 -6.71 12.31
C LYS A 64 1.47 -6.39 10.84
N GLU A 65 1.12 -5.15 10.53
CA GLU A 65 0.92 -4.73 9.13
C GLU A 65 2.22 -4.75 8.34
N LEU A 66 3.31 -4.29 8.95
CA LEU A 66 4.62 -4.33 8.29
C LEU A 66 5.04 -5.76 7.96
N LYS A 67 4.77 -6.69 8.87
CA LYS A 67 5.12 -8.09 8.64
C LYS A 67 4.32 -8.66 7.48
N GLU A 68 3.04 -8.36 7.41
CA GLU A 68 2.19 -8.83 6.32
C GLU A 68 2.62 -8.24 4.98
N LEU A 69 2.95 -6.95 4.95
CA LEU A 69 3.44 -6.31 3.74
C LEU A 69 4.77 -6.90 3.28
N GLU A 70 5.64 -7.24 4.22
CA GLU A 70 6.92 -7.87 3.91
C GLU A 70 6.71 -9.26 3.32
N ILE A 71 5.84 -10.06 3.93
CA ILE A 71 5.52 -11.41 3.45
C ILE A 71 4.97 -11.35 2.03
N ASN A 72 4.17 -10.36 1.71
CA ASN A 72 3.57 -10.21 0.39
C ASN A 72 4.48 -9.49 -0.62
N GLY A 73 5.72 -9.19 -0.24
CA GLY A 73 6.69 -8.63 -1.17
C GLY A 73 6.47 -7.16 -1.51
N ILE A 74 5.73 -6.43 -0.70
CA ILE A 74 5.48 -5.01 -0.92
C ILE A 74 6.57 -4.15 -0.30
N ILE A 75 7.10 -4.57 0.84
CA ILE A 75 8.18 -3.87 1.51
C ILE A 75 9.33 -4.82 1.79
N LYS A 76 10.50 -4.22 1.98
CA LYS A 76 11.73 -4.89 2.35
C LYS A 76 12.19 -4.35 3.69
N ARG A 77 12.55 -5.27 4.58
CA ARG A 77 13.08 -4.94 5.90
C ARG A 77 14.57 -5.20 5.89
N THR A 78 15.36 -4.20 6.24
CA THR A 78 16.82 -4.32 6.25
C THR A 78 17.33 -4.06 7.66
N LEU A 79 18.11 -5.01 8.18
CA LEU A 79 18.79 -4.85 9.44
C LEU A 79 20.21 -4.38 9.16
N HIS A 80 20.58 -3.22 9.70
CA HIS A 80 21.94 -2.71 9.61
C HIS A 80 22.71 -3.13 10.84
N ASP A 81 23.85 -3.79 10.60
CA ASP A 81 24.72 -4.26 11.67
C ASP A 81 25.55 -3.10 12.19
N SER A 82 24.95 -2.30 13.04
CA SER A 82 25.57 -1.14 13.66
C SER A 82 25.35 -1.18 15.16
N GLU A 83 25.95 -0.25 15.90
CA GLU A 83 25.81 -0.14 17.35
C GLU A 83 25.09 1.17 17.70
N PRO A 84 23.81 1.14 18.08
CA PRO A 84 22.89 -0.03 18.12
C PRO A 84 22.39 -0.44 16.74
N PRO A 85 21.88 -1.66 16.59
CA PRO A 85 21.35 -2.12 15.30
C PRO A 85 20.17 -1.27 14.85
N ILE A 86 20.10 -1.03 13.56
CA ILE A 86 19.06 -0.20 12.96
C ILE A 86 18.27 -1.05 11.98
N ILE A 87 16.95 -0.98 12.07
CA ILE A 87 16.06 -1.64 11.12
C ILE A 87 15.36 -0.58 10.29
N GLU A 88 15.47 -0.71 8.97
CA GLU A 88 14.81 0.18 8.03
C GLU A 88 13.85 -0.57 7.13
N TYR A 89 12.77 0.09 6.76
CA TYR A 89 11.77 -0.43 5.85
C TYR A 89 11.75 0.42 4.60
N GLU A 90 11.61 -0.23 3.44
CA GLU A 90 11.48 0.47 2.17
C GLU A 90 10.56 -0.31 1.25
N LEU A 91 10.00 0.36 0.26
CA LEU A 91 9.18 -0.30 -0.73
C LEU A 91 10.04 -1.11 -1.68
N THR A 92 9.53 -2.27 -2.07
CA THR A 92 10.09 -3.03 -3.17
C THR A 92 9.65 -2.39 -4.49
N GLU A 93 10.15 -2.91 -5.60
CA GLU A 93 9.70 -2.47 -6.91
C GLU A 93 8.18 -2.60 -7.04
N SER A 94 7.62 -3.71 -6.56
CA SER A 94 6.17 -3.91 -6.55
C SER A 94 5.46 -2.86 -5.71
N GLY A 95 5.99 -2.56 -4.53
CA GLY A 95 5.42 -1.53 -3.66
C GLY A 95 5.45 -0.15 -4.30
N ILE A 96 6.54 0.19 -4.96
CA ILE A 96 6.66 1.48 -5.66
C ILE A 96 5.62 1.57 -6.77
N SER A 97 5.41 0.49 -7.51
CA SER A 97 4.42 0.50 -8.59
C SER A 97 3.00 0.78 -8.10
N PHE A 98 2.72 0.51 -6.82
CA PHE A 98 1.41 0.78 -6.25
C PHE A 98 1.13 2.27 -6.08
N SER A 99 2.14 3.13 -6.22
CA SER A 99 1.97 4.58 -6.11
C SER A 99 0.93 5.12 -7.10
N GLU A 100 0.88 4.55 -8.29
CA GLU A 100 -0.11 4.96 -9.30
C GLU A 100 -1.54 4.67 -8.84
N VAL A 101 -1.72 3.54 -8.16
CA VAL A 101 -3.03 3.17 -7.62
C VAL A 101 -3.43 4.14 -6.52
N ILE A 102 -2.49 4.46 -5.63
CA ILE A 102 -2.73 5.40 -4.54
C ILE A 102 -3.14 6.77 -5.10
N ASP A 103 -2.43 7.25 -6.13
CA ASP A 103 -2.76 8.53 -6.76
C ASP A 103 -4.19 8.54 -7.27
N LYS A 104 -4.61 7.46 -7.91
CA LYS A 104 -5.97 7.35 -8.43
C LYS A 104 -7.01 7.26 -7.31
N MET A 105 -6.66 6.61 -6.22
CA MET A 105 -7.55 6.55 -5.06
C MET A 105 -7.73 7.93 -4.44
N ILE A 106 -6.67 8.70 -4.36
CA ILE A 106 -6.75 10.07 -3.84
C ILE A 106 -7.66 10.92 -4.72
N GLU A 107 -7.44 10.86 -6.03
CA GLU A 107 -8.29 11.58 -6.99
C GLU A 107 -9.74 11.21 -6.83
N TRP A 108 -10.02 9.92 -6.81
CA TRP A 108 -11.39 9.43 -6.70
C TRP A 108 -12.03 9.85 -5.38
N GLY A 109 -11.27 9.72 -4.29
CA GLY A 109 -11.76 10.06 -2.96
C GLY A 109 -12.13 11.53 -2.82
N ILE A 110 -11.29 12.41 -3.37
CA ILE A 110 -11.56 13.85 -3.35
C ILE A 110 -12.84 14.16 -4.12
N LYS A 111 -12.97 13.63 -5.31
CA LYS A 111 -14.16 13.86 -6.15
C LYS A 111 -15.42 13.30 -5.52
N HIS A 112 -15.32 12.11 -4.97
CA HIS A 112 -16.46 11.47 -4.32
C HIS A 112 -16.95 12.31 -3.14
N ARG A 113 -16.03 12.84 -2.36
CA ARG A 113 -16.37 13.68 -1.23
C ARG A 113 -17.11 14.94 -1.68
N GLU A 114 -16.69 15.54 -2.79
CA GLU A 114 -17.38 16.70 -3.37
C GLU A 114 -18.80 16.34 -3.75
N PHE A 115 -19.02 15.18 -4.38
CA PHE A 115 -20.35 14.72 -4.73
C PHE A 115 -21.25 14.57 -3.51
N THR A 116 -20.72 13.98 -2.44
CA THR A 116 -21.54 13.75 -1.25
C THR A 116 -21.87 15.07 -0.52
N LEU A 117 -20.95 16.03 -0.56
CA LEU A 117 -21.19 17.33 0.09
C LEU A 117 -22.20 18.18 -0.67
N LYS A 118 -22.37 17.95 -1.99
CA LYS A 118 -23.32 18.71 -2.78
C LYS A 118 -24.75 18.19 -2.64
N THR A 119 -24.92 16.99 -2.17
CA THR A 119 -26.23 16.40 -1.96
C THR A 119 -26.67 16.56 -0.52
#